data_917dbda95975f19a8652eb1764b15c3d
#
_entry.id   917dbda95975f19a8652eb1764b15c3d
#
_cell.length_a   1.000
_cell.length_b   1.000
_cell.length_c   1.000
_cell.angle_alpha   90.00
_cell.angle_beta   90.00
_cell.angle_gamma   90.00
#
_symmetry.space_group_name_H-M   'P 1'
#
loop_
_entity.id
_entity.type
_entity.pdbx_description
1 polymer ?
#
loop_
_entity_poly.entity_id
_entity_poly.type
_entity_poly.pdbx_seq_one_letter_code
_entity_poly.pdbx_strand_id
1 'polypeptide(L)'
;MVTRERFEQGMTFQQYLDQMGTNKETFAKFLSEIKIRPEDKEAIAKLGKKLKVMVITEDWCGDALYNVPVLAKLVEGIPNIELRVFLRDKNADLMDQYLNQGMYRSIPVFAFFDENMNEVARLIERPGKITEQLEKKMLEVRRSMRAENLEQWRQDVVGEVRSLLKA
;
A
#
# COMPACT_ATOMS: atom_id res chain seq x y z
N MET A 1 10.93 -1.59 -16.22
CA MET A 1 9.61 -1.95 -16.79
C MET A 1 9.31 -3.39 -16.41
N VAL A 2 8.10 -3.70 -15.98
CA VAL A 2 7.70 -5.06 -15.57
C VAL A 2 7.38 -5.88 -16.81
N THR A 3 8.10 -6.99 -17.02
CA THR A 3 7.81 -7.92 -18.12
C THR A 3 6.77 -8.95 -17.70
N ARG A 4 6.19 -9.68 -18.66
CA ARG A 4 5.25 -10.78 -18.40
C ARG A 4 5.89 -11.86 -17.53
N GLU A 5 7.11 -12.27 -17.88
CA GLU A 5 7.86 -13.30 -17.15
C GLU A 5 8.11 -12.87 -15.70
N ARG A 6 8.40 -11.57 -15.48
CA ARG A 6 8.60 -11.04 -14.12
C ARG A 6 7.29 -11.02 -13.33
N PHE A 7 6.18 -10.64 -13.97
CA PHE A 7 4.85 -10.65 -13.36
C PHE A 7 4.43 -12.08 -12.95
N GLU A 8 4.68 -13.07 -13.79
CA GLU A 8 4.31 -14.46 -13.55
C GLU A 8 5.09 -15.11 -12.38
N GLN A 9 6.22 -14.54 -11.97
CA GLN A 9 6.97 -14.97 -10.78
C GLN A 9 6.29 -14.56 -9.46
N GLY A 10 5.30 -13.68 -9.51
CA GLY A 10 4.55 -13.27 -8.32
C GLY A 10 3.70 -14.39 -7.75
N MET A 11 3.51 -14.37 -6.43
CA MET A 11 2.62 -15.27 -5.73
C MET A 11 1.17 -15.04 -6.17
N THR A 12 0.38 -16.10 -6.19
CA THR A 12 -1.07 -15.94 -6.17
C THR A 12 -1.49 -15.29 -4.84
N PHE A 13 -2.69 -14.72 -4.79
CA PHE A 13 -3.21 -14.15 -3.55
C PHE A 13 -3.32 -15.19 -2.43
N GLN A 14 -3.70 -16.43 -2.76
CA GLN A 14 -3.74 -17.52 -1.79
C GLN A 14 -2.36 -17.86 -1.23
N GLN A 15 -1.33 -17.96 -2.08
CA GLN A 15 0.04 -18.19 -1.63
C GLN A 15 0.54 -17.06 -0.71
N TYR A 16 0.13 -15.81 -0.97
CA TYR A 16 0.43 -14.70 -0.07
C TYR A 16 -0.24 -14.89 1.29
N LEU A 17 -1.53 -15.26 1.34
CA LEU A 17 -2.25 -15.53 2.60
C LEU A 17 -1.61 -16.69 3.39
N ASP A 18 -1.22 -17.75 2.70
CA ASP A 18 -0.65 -18.94 3.33
C ASP A 18 0.68 -18.63 4.04
N GLN A 19 1.51 -17.81 3.41
CA GLN A 19 2.84 -17.47 3.92
C GLN A 19 2.86 -16.32 4.94
N MET A 20 1.75 -15.60 5.15
CA MET A 20 1.68 -14.50 6.12
C MET A 20 2.02 -14.99 7.53
N GLY A 21 2.85 -14.22 8.22
CA GLY A 21 3.17 -14.40 9.65
C GLY A 21 2.58 -13.28 10.48
N THR A 22 3.05 -12.06 10.23
CA THR A 22 2.60 -10.85 10.91
C THR A 22 1.20 -10.45 10.45
N ASN A 23 0.35 -10.01 11.36
CA ASN A 23 -1.02 -9.54 11.08
C ASN A 23 -1.96 -10.55 10.40
N LYS A 24 -1.62 -11.82 10.28
CA LYS A 24 -2.40 -12.83 9.56
C LYS A 24 -3.86 -12.90 10.02
N GLU A 25 -4.09 -12.97 11.32
CA GLU A 25 -5.45 -13.08 11.89
C GLU A 25 -6.27 -11.82 11.63
N THR A 26 -5.66 -10.63 11.81
CA THR A 26 -6.32 -9.35 11.56
C THR A 26 -6.64 -9.17 10.08
N PHE A 27 -5.71 -9.58 9.20
CA PHE A 27 -5.92 -9.55 7.75
C PHE A 27 -7.08 -10.47 7.33
N ALA A 28 -7.10 -11.71 7.85
CA ALA A 28 -8.18 -12.67 7.59
C ALA A 28 -9.54 -12.14 8.07
N LYS A 29 -9.58 -11.53 9.25
CA LYS A 29 -10.78 -10.87 9.77
C LYS A 29 -11.26 -9.77 8.82
N PHE A 30 -10.39 -8.83 8.45
CA PHE A 30 -10.77 -7.74 7.52
C PHE A 30 -11.23 -8.28 6.17
N LEU A 31 -10.51 -9.26 5.61
CA LEU A 31 -10.90 -9.90 4.36
C LEU A 31 -12.32 -10.50 4.42
N SER A 32 -12.72 -11.07 5.55
CA SER A 32 -14.05 -11.63 5.76
C SER A 32 -15.15 -10.58 5.95
N GLU A 33 -14.81 -9.41 6.48
CA GLU A 33 -15.76 -8.33 6.79
C GLU A 33 -16.02 -7.40 5.60
N ILE A 34 -15.08 -7.33 4.62
CA ILE A 34 -15.19 -6.45 3.46
C ILE A 34 -16.35 -6.86 2.57
N LYS A 35 -17.26 -5.92 2.35
CA LYS A 35 -18.36 -6.03 1.40
C LYS A 35 -18.15 -5.05 0.26
N ILE A 36 -17.87 -5.57 -0.93
CA ILE A 36 -17.82 -4.76 -2.15
C ILE A 36 -19.25 -4.61 -2.68
N ARG A 37 -19.65 -3.39 -2.99
CA ARG A 37 -20.97 -3.14 -3.58
C ARG A 37 -21.04 -3.82 -4.96
N PRO A 38 -22.17 -4.47 -5.28
CA PRO A 38 -22.32 -5.16 -6.57
C PRO A 38 -22.03 -4.25 -7.76
N GLU A 39 -22.50 -3.00 -7.73
CA GLU A 39 -22.27 -2.02 -8.78
C GLU A 39 -20.79 -1.68 -9.01
N ASP A 40 -19.96 -1.65 -7.96
CA ASP A 40 -18.52 -1.40 -8.08
C ASP A 40 -17.82 -2.58 -8.78
N LYS A 41 -18.17 -3.80 -8.37
CA LYS A 41 -17.64 -5.01 -8.98
C LYS A 41 -18.07 -5.15 -10.46
N GLU A 42 -19.33 -4.85 -10.73
CA GLU A 42 -19.88 -4.85 -12.09
C GLU A 42 -19.19 -3.79 -12.98
N ALA A 43 -18.92 -2.60 -12.44
CA ALA A 43 -18.21 -1.56 -13.17
C ALA A 43 -16.81 -2.02 -13.60
N ILE A 44 -16.06 -2.71 -12.72
CA ILE A 44 -14.75 -3.28 -13.06
C ILE A 44 -14.89 -4.40 -14.09
N ALA A 45 -15.85 -5.30 -13.92
CA ALA A 45 -16.08 -6.40 -14.85
C ALA A 45 -16.47 -5.91 -16.25
N LYS A 46 -17.28 -4.84 -16.36
CA LYS A 46 -17.70 -4.20 -17.61
C LYS A 46 -16.59 -3.52 -18.40
N LEU A 47 -15.42 -3.28 -17.78
CA LEU A 47 -14.25 -2.79 -18.54
C LEU A 47 -13.90 -3.72 -19.69
N GLY A 48 -14.25 -5.02 -19.59
CA GLY A 48 -14.06 -6.02 -20.65
C GLY A 48 -12.59 -6.26 -21.04
N LYS A 49 -11.67 -5.56 -20.39
CA LYS A 49 -10.22 -5.62 -20.66
C LYS A 49 -9.58 -6.73 -19.84
N LYS A 50 -8.59 -7.38 -20.44
CA LYS A 50 -7.71 -8.25 -19.68
C LYS A 50 -6.74 -7.37 -18.89
N LEU A 51 -6.78 -7.48 -17.58
CA LEU A 51 -5.91 -6.72 -16.68
C LEU A 51 -5.03 -7.67 -15.87
N LYS A 52 -3.77 -7.28 -15.73
CA LYS A 52 -2.82 -7.88 -14.80
C LYS A 52 -2.60 -6.89 -13.67
N VAL A 53 -2.79 -7.34 -12.44
CA VAL A 53 -2.68 -6.53 -11.22
C VAL A 53 -1.50 -7.02 -10.41
N MET A 54 -0.47 -6.20 -10.32
CA MET A 54 0.69 -6.44 -9.47
C MET A 54 0.50 -5.71 -8.15
N VAL A 55 0.66 -6.45 -7.05
CA VAL A 55 0.66 -5.91 -5.69
C VAL A 55 2.04 -6.08 -5.09
N ILE A 56 2.69 -4.98 -4.71
CA ILE A 56 3.91 -5.03 -3.88
C ILE A 56 3.51 -4.68 -2.46
N THR A 57 3.78 -5.57 -1.51
CA THR A 57 3.27 -5.44 -0.14
C THR A 57 4.16 -6.15 0.87
N GLU A 58 3.83 -6.00 2.15
CA GLU A 58 4.34 -6.81 3.27
C GLU A 58 3.21 -7.04 4.28
N ASP A 59 3.27 -8.14 5.00
CA ASP A 59 2.25 -8.50 6.00
C ASP A 59 2.34 -7.68 7.31
N TRP A 60 3.46 -7.03 7.57
CA TRP A 60 3.65 -6.13 8.71
C TRP A 60 3.19 -4.69 8.44
N CYS A 61 2.86 -4.33 7.19
CA CYS A 61 2.50 -2.95 6.82
C CYS A 61 1.04 -2.63 7.18
N GLY A 62 0.84 -1.57 7.99
CA GLY A 62 -0.49 -1.11 8.38
C GLY A 62 -1.35 -0.66 7.20
N ASP A 63 -0.82 0.12 6.26
CA ASP A 63 -1.58 0.53 5.06
C ASP A 63 -1.95 -0.66 4.17
N ALA A 64 -1.07 -1.67 4.07
CA ALA A 64 -1.37 -2.90 3.33
C ALA A 64 -2.52 -3.68 3.97
N LEU A 65 -2.56 -3.74 5.31
CA LEU A 65 -3.60 -4.41 6.07
C LEU A 65 -5.02 -3.88 5.75
N TYR A 66 -5.14 -2.59 5.44
CA TYR A 66 -6.43 -1.99 5.09
C TYR A 66 -6.72 -1.96 3.58
N ASN A 67 -5.71 -1.83 2.74
CA ASN A 67 -5.91 -1.61 1.31
C ASN A 67 -5.89 -2.91 0.48
N VAL A 68 -4.99 -3.85 0.79
CA VAL A 68 -4.84 -5.10 0.01
C VAL A 68 -6.09 -5.98 0.04
N PRO A 69 -6.76 -6.21 1.20
CA PRO A 69 -7.99 -6.98 1.23
C PRO A 69 -9.12 -6.38 0.37
N VAL A 70 -9.21 -5.05 0.33
CA VAL A 70 -10.23 -4.35 -0.50
C VAL A 70 -10.00 -4.61 -1.98
N LEU A 71 -8.75 -4.46 -2.45
CA LEU A 71 -8.41 -4.77 -3.83
C LEU A 71 -8.68 -6.24 -4.17
N ALA A 72 -8.25 -7.16 -3.31
CA ALA A 72 -8.45 -8.59 -3.54
C ALA A 72 -9.95 -8.94 -3.67
N LYS A 73 -10.79 -8.42 -2.77
CA LYS A 73 -12.25 -8.62 -2.84
C LYS A 73 -12.90 -7.97 -4.06
N LEU A 74 -12.40 -6.81 -4.47
CA LEU A 74 -12.92 -6.11 -5.65
C LEU A 74 -12.71 -6.92 -6.94
N VAL A 75 -11.54 -7.55 -7.09
CA VAL A 75 -11.19 -8.30 -8.31
C VAL A 75 -11.53 -9.79 -8.24
N GLU A 76 -11.90 -10.30 -7.06
CA GLU A 76 -12.24 -11.70 -6.83
C GLU A 76 -13.37 -12.17 -7.76
N GLY A 77 -13.12 -13.26 -8.53
CA GLY A 77 -14.09 -13.85 -9.43
C GLY A 77 -14.34 -13.10 -10.73
N ILE A 78 -13.54 -12.08 -11.06
CA ILE A 78 -13.55 -11.43 -12.37
C ILE A 78 -12.55 -12.16 -13.29
N PRO A 79 -13.01 -12.94 -14.30
CA PRO A 79 -12.16 -13.93 -14.97
C PRO A 79 -11.04 -13.35 -15.85
N ASN A 80 -11.16 -12.09 -16.24
CA ASN A 80 -10.17 -11.38 -17.06
C ASN A 80 -9.20 -10.51 -16.23
N ILE A 81 -9.19 -10.67 -14.90
CA ILE A 81 -8.24 -10.00 -14.02
C ILE A 81 -7.35 -11.03 -13.34
N GLU A 82 -6.04 -10.92 -13.55
CA GLU A 82 -5.04 -11.74 -12.89
C GLU A 82 -4.30 -10.93 -11.84
N LEU A 83 -4.28 -11.39 -10.59
CA LEU A 83 -3.60 -10.73 -9.49
C LEU A 83 -2.37 -11.51 -9.06
N ARG A 84 -1.23 -10.82 -8.94
CA ARG A 84 0.03 -11.34 -8.41
C ARG A 84 0.57 -10.47 -7.29
N VAL A 85 1.13 -11.11 -6.28
CA VAL A 85 1.65 -10.45 -5.08
C VAL A 85 3.16 -10.66 -4.97
N PHE A 86 3.87 -9.59 -4.63
CA PHE A 86 5.31 -9.56 -4.41
C PHE A 86 5.61 -8.98 -3.04
N LEU A 87 6.50 -9.62 -2.29
CA LEU A 87 7.00 -9.05 -1.04
C LEU A 87 8.04 -7.97 -1.35
N ARG A 88 7.85 -6.77 -0.80
CA ARG A 88 8.73 -5.61 -1.03
C ARG A 88 10.19 -5.92 -0.74
N ASP A 89 10.44 -6.53 0.41
CA ASP A 89 11.79 -6.74 0.92
C ASP A 89 12.57 -7.81 0.13
N LYS A 90 11.84 -8.65 -0.64
CA LYS A 90 12.43 -9.66 -1.53
C LYS A 90 12.50 -9.22 -3.00
N ASN A 91 11.91 -8.08 -3.35
CA ASN A 91 11.75 -7.64 -4.74
C ASN A 91 12.12 -6.15 -4.90
N ALA A 92 13.34 -5.79 -4.48
CA ALA A 92 13.83 -4.42 -4.55
C ALA A 92 13.84 -3.88 -5.99
N ASP A 93 14.12 -4.74 -6.98
CA ASP A 93 14.10 -4.44 -8.41
C ASP A 93 12.73 -3.94 -8.91
N LEU A 94 11.65 -4.50 -8.36
CA LEU A 94 10.30 -4.03 -8.62
C LEU A 94 9.99 -2.77 -7.82
N MET A 95 10.29 -2.77 -6.52
CA MET A 95 9.94 -1.67 -5.63
C MET A 95 10.59 -0.34 -6.07
N ASP A 96 11.81 -0.38 -6.59
CA ASP A 96 12.54 0.81 -7.04
C ASP A 96 11.92 1.45 -8.30
N GLN A 97 11.02 0.76 -9.00
CA GLN A 97 10.24 1.31 -10.11
C GLN A 97 8.98 2.08 -9.64
N TYR A 98 8.61 1.96 -8.35
CA TYR A 98 7.37 2.47 -7.77
C TYR A 98 7.60 3.34 -6.52
N LEU A 99 8.68 4.10 -6.51
CA LEU A 99 8.98 4.98 -5.39
C LEU A 99 7.90 6.07 -5.23
N ASN A 100 7.37 6.20 -4.03
CA ASN A 100 6.50 7.32 -3.68
C ASN A 100 7.30 8.61 -3.70
N GLN A 101 6.84 9.62 -4.45
CA GLN A 101 7.54 10.89 -4.68
C GLN A 101 8.98 10.71 -5.20
N GLY A 102 9.29 9.59 -5.87
CA GLY A 102 10.62 9.28 -6.38
C GLY A 102 11.67 8.93 -5.31
N MET A 103 11.29 8.78 -4.05
CA MET A 103 12.23 8.60 -2.92
C MET A 103 11.88 7.43 -2.00
N TYR A 104 10.59 7.23 -1.70
CA TYR A 104 10.19 6.35 -0.63
C TYR A 104 9.66 5.02 -1.14
N ARG A 105 10.13 3.90 -0.59
CA ARG A 105 9.63 2.56 -0.85
C ARG A 105 8.31 2.31 -0.10
N SER A 106 7.31 3.18 -0.32
CA SER A 106 5.99 3.09 0.31
C SER A 106 5.19 1.91 -0.24
N ILE A 107 4.51 1.19 0.62
CA ILE A 107 3.62 0.07 0.29
C ILE A 107 2.25 0.22 0.98
N PRO A 108 1.19 -0.42 0.44
CA PRO A 108 1.20 -1.27 -0.75
C PRO A 108 1.31 -0.48 -2.06
N VAL A 109 1.86 -1.11 -3.10
CA VAL A 109 1.74 -0.63 -4.47
C VAL A 109 0.76 -1.52 -5.22
N PHE A 110 -0.20 -0.91 -5.93
CA PHE A 110 -1.06 -1.57 -6.89
C PHE A 110 -0.73 -1.02 -8.27
N ALA A 111 -0.18 -1.85 -9.14
CA ALA A 111 0.10 -1.49 -10.53
C ALA A 111 -0.76 -2.33 -11.46
N PHE A 112 -1.44 -1.67 -12.38
CA PHE A 112 -2.39 -2.27 -13.32
C PHE A 112 -1.79 -2.23 -14.72
N PHE A 113 -1.80 -3.36 -15.40
CA PHE A 113 -1.26 -3.51 -16.75
C PHE A 113 -2.33 -4.05 -17.69
N ASP A 114 -2.24 -3.67 -18.96
CA ASP A 114 -2.99 -4.30 -20.03
C ASP A 114 -2.42 -5.69 -20.39
N GLU A 115 -3.02 -6.34 -21.39
CA GLU A 115 -2.57 -7.66 -21.86
C GLU A 115 -1.14 -7.65 -22.47
N ASN A 116 -0.64 -6.49 -22.88
CA ASN A 116 0.69 -6.29 -23.43
C ASN A 116 1.72 -5.85 -22.39
N MET A 117 1.36 -5.85 -21.11
CA MET A 117 2.18 -5.36 -19.99
C MET A 117 2.48 -3.85 -20.03
N ASN A 118 1.68 -3.06 -20.75
CA ASN A 118 1.73 -1.62 -20.60
C ASN A 118 1.00 -1.23 -19.31
N GLU A 119 1.67 -0.44 -18.49
CA GLU A 119 1.04 0.07 -17.27
C GLU A 119 -0.04 1.09 -17.61
N VAL A 120 -1.25 0.85 -17.11
CA VAL A 120 -2.42 1.70 -17.36
C VAL A 120 -2.84 2.52 -16.14
N ALA A 121 -2.47 2.10 -14.95
CA ALA A 121 -2.75 2.82 -13.71
C ALA A 121 -1.87 2.31 -12.56
N ARG A 122 -1.71 3.13 -11.53
CA ARG A 122 -1.10 2.73 -10.25
C ARG A 122 -1.72 3.46 -9.06
N LEU A 123 -1.65 2.81 -7.91
CA LEU A 123 -1.89 3.43 -6.61
C LEU A 123 -0.73 3.05 -5.70
N ILE A 124 -0.14 4.04 -5.03
CA ILE A 124 0.97 3.84 -4.10
C ILE A 124 0.54 4.27 -2.71
N GLU A 125 0.76 3.39 -1.75
CA GLU A 125 0.52 3.54 -0.33
C GLU A 125 -0.98 3.64 0.01
N ARG A 126 -1.66 4.72 -0.32
CA ARG A 126 -3.08 4.93 0.02
C ARG A 126 -3.79 5.88 -0.96
N PRO A 127 -5.13 5.88 -0.98
CA PRO A 127 -5.91 6.81 -1.81
C PRO A 127 -5.58 8.27 -1.49
N GLY A 128 -5.50 9.13 -2.53
CA GLY A 128 -5.13 10.54 -2.41
C GLY A 128 -5.97 11.32 -1.38
N LYS A 129 -7.29 11.07 -1.33
CA LYS A 129 -8.17 11.69 -0.31
C LYS A 129 -7.76 11.36 1.13
N ILE A 130 -7.28 10.16 1.38
CA ILE A 130 -6.78 9.75 2.71
C ILE A 130 -5.46 10.46 2.99
N THR A 131 -4.56 10.53 2.00
CA THR A 131 -3.30 11.27 2.13
C THR A 131 -3.54 12.73 2.49
N GLU A 132 -4.41 13.42 1.77
CA GLU A 132 -4.77 14.84 2.05
C GLU A 132 -5.32 15.03 3.46
N GLN A 133 -6.19 14.13 3.92
CA GLN A 133 -6.75 14.18 5.28
C GLN A 133 -5.69 13.97 6.35
N LEU A 134 -4.76 13.03 6.14
CA LEU A 134 -3.66 12.77 7.07
C LEU A 134 -2.70 13.95 7.15
N GLU A 135 -2.32 14.52 6.01
CA GLU A 135 -1.44 15.69 5.95
C GLU A 135 -2.07 16.88 6.66
N LYS A 136 -3.35 17.15 6.43
CA LYS A 136 -4.09 18.21 7.11
C LYS A 136 -4.09 18.02 8.62
N LYS A 137 -4.46 16.82 9.09
CA LYS A 137 -4.47 16.50 10.52
C LYS A 137 -3.08 16.59 11.14
N MET A 138 -2.06 16.11 10.45
CA MET A 138 -0.67 16.20 10.94
C MET A 138 -0.22 17.66 11.06
N LEU A 139 -0.61 18.52 10.12
CA LEU A 139 -0.30 19.95 10.18
C LEU A 139 -1.00 20.63 11.36
N GLU A 140 -2.26 20.29 11.61
CA GLU A 140 -3.03 20.78 12.77
C GLU A 140 -2.35 20.36 14.08
N VAL A 141 -2.01 19.09 14.23
CA VAL A 141 -1.32 18.57 15.43
C VAL A 141 0.02 19.28 15.63
N ARG A 142 0.85 19.44 14.56
CA ARG A 142 2.13 20.15 14.66
C ARG A 142 1.97 21.59 15.10
N ARG A 143 0.93 22.29 14.63
CA ARG A 143 0.63 23.67 15.03
C ARG A 143 0.23 23.76 16.48
N SER A 144 -0.69 22.87 16.93
CA SER A 144 -1.14 22.78 18.30
C SER A 144 0.04 22.50 19.26
N MET A 145 0.84 21.48 18.98
CA MET A 145 2.01 21.16 19.81
C MET A 145 2.99 22.32 19.96
N ARG A 146 3.21 23.09 18.89
CA ARG A 146 4.09 24.28 18.97
C ARG A 146 3.47 25.42 19.76
N ALA A 147 2.17 25.64 19.63
CA ALA A 147 1.49 26.73 20.32
C ALA A 147 1.25 26.44 21.82
N GLU A 148 0.89 25.21 22.15
CA GLU A 148 0.48 24.81 23.51
C GLU A 148 1.68 24.40 24.38
N ASN A 149 2.74 23.87 23.77
CA ASN A 149 3.89 23.30 24.50
C ASN A 149 5.25 23.87 24.02
N LEU A 150 5.29 25.16 23.66
CA LEU A 150 6.48 25.76 23.07
C LEU A 150 7.73 25.65 23.96
N GLU A 151 7.57 25.84 25.27
CA GLU A 151 8.71 25.77 26.19
C GLU A 151 9.20 24.33 26.35
N GLN A 152 8.31 23.37 26.48
CA GLN A 152 8.69 21.95 26.50
C GLN A 152 9.41 21.56 25.22
N TRP A 153 8.91 21.98 24.07
CA TRP A 153 9.58 21.75 22.77
C TRP A 153 11.04 22.25 22.76
N ARG A 154 11.26 23.46 23.29
CA ARG A 154 12.62 24.04 23.41
C ARG A 154 13.52 23.22 24.30
N GLN A 155 13.02 22.79 25.47
CA GLN A 155 13.75 21.95 26.42
C GLN A 155 14.10 20.59 25.82
N ASP A 156 13.19 19.97 25.07
CA ASP A 156 13.43 18.70 24.38
C ASP A 156 14.56 18.84 23.33
N VAL A 157 14.58 19.94 22.56
CA VAL A 157 15.66 20.21 21.61
C VAL A 157 17.01 20.37 22.35
N VAL A 158 17.05 21.10 23.45
CA VAL A 158 18.28 21.27 24.25
C VAL A 158 18.72 19.92 24.82
N GLY A 159 17.81 19.13 25.36
CA GLY A 159 18.10 17.79 25.89
C GLY A 159 18.67 16.85 24.84
N GLU A 160 18.08 16.83 23.65
CA GLU A 160 18.56 16.02 22.53
C GLU A 160 19.95 16.44 22.07
N VAL A 161 20.19 17.74 21.91
CA VAL A 161 21.52 18.27 21.51
C VAL A 161 22.58 17.92 22.54
N ARG A 162 22.28 18.05 23.83
CA ARG A 162 23.19 17.65 24.90
C ARG A 162 23.53 16.18 24.87
N SER A 163 22.50 15.33 24.65
CA SER A 163 22.68 13.90 24.52
C SER A 163 23.60 13.52 23.35
N LEU A 164 23.35 14.12 22.18
CA LEU A 164 24.15 13.90 20.97
C LEU A 164 25.61 14.34 21.13
N LEU A 165 25.84 15.43 21.86
CA LEU A 165 27.18 15.99 22.13
C LEU A 165 27.83 15.37 23.37
N LYS A 166 27.16 14.45 24.07
CA LYS A 166 27.62 13.84 25.32
C LYS A 166 28.01 14.87 26.39
N ALA A 167 27.25 15.97 26.47
CA ALA A 167 27.46 17.12 27.36
C ALA A 167 26.59 17.03 28.64
#